data_9a68093d21c89d0cccabf782f37e8c88
#
_entry.id   9a68093d21c89d0cccabf782f37e8c88
#
_cell.length_a   1.000
_cell.length_b   1.000
_cell.length_c   1.000
_cell.angle_alpha   90.00
_cell.angle_beta   90.00
_cell.angle_gamma   90.00
#
_symmetry.space_group_name_H-M   'P 1'
#
loop_
_entity.id
_entity.type
_entity.pdbx_description
1 polymer ?
#
loop_
_entity_poly.entity_id
_entity_poly.type
_entity_poly.pdbx_seq_one_letter_code
_entity_poly.pdbx_strand_id
1 'polypeptide(L)'
;MKVWILYGEDIESAADLAFEVRRFVAEGSNSDVDVEVMRPEQFDLLVTEEVRDSILVDGEHRALPDFVLPYMDDGNRGYFSLAIVRQLERLGVPVFNTAATIETVADKLHTHQILAEKKLPTPTTMLAKFPVDLDLIEQTIGFPLVVKTLLGHNGTGVFLIENREAFNDLMDLIGETNPDIQMIFQQFVSQSKGRD
;
A
#
# COMPACT_ATOMS: atom_id res chain seq x y z
N MET A 1 -22.14 17.55 5.99
CA MET A 1 -21.24 16.84 5.06
C MET A 1 -21.18 15.39 5.49
N LYS A 2 -21.37 14.44 4.56
CA LYS A 2 -21.31 13.00 4.86
C LYS A 2 -20.01 12.42 4.34
N VAL A 3 -19.28 11.71 5.20
CA VAL A 3 -17.96 11.09 4.88
C VAL A 3 -18.03 9.59 5.17
N TRP A 4 -17.57 8.77 4.24
CA TRP A 4 -17.33 7.36 4.49
C TRP A 4 -15.83 7.12 4.69
N ILE A 5 -15.50 6.39 5.76
CA ILE A 5 -14.15 5.84 5.95
C ILE A 5 -14.22 4.35 5.61
N LEU A 6 -13.53 3.92 4.57
CA LEU A 6 -13.41 2.49 4.25
C LEU A 6 -12.34 1.87 5.14
N TYR A 7 -12.76 1.10 6.13
CA TYR A 7 -11.89 0.44 7.09
C TYR A 7 -12.35 -1.00 7.31
N GLY A 8 -11.47 -1.97 7.12
CA GLY A 8 -11.82 -3.38 7.08
C GLY A 8 -11.74 -4.12 8.40
N GLU A 9 -11.25 -3.48 9.47
CA GLU A 9 -11.12 -4.11 10.76
C GLU A 9 -12.13 -3.56 11.78
N ASP A 10 -12.12 -4.18 12.97
CA ASP A 10 -12.92 -3.68 14.08
C ASP A 10 -12.34 -2.38 14.63
N ILE A 11 -13.13 -1.32 14.62
CA ILE A 11 -12.76 0.00 15.17
C ILE A 11 -12.54 -0.02 16.68
N GLU A 12 -13.06 -1.01 17.38
CA GLU A 12 -12.86 -1.20 18.83
C GLU A 12 -11.57 -1.97 19.14
N SER A 13 -10.86 -2.45 18.11
CA SER A 13 -9.58 -3.12 18.30
C SER A 13 -8.51 -2.18 18.89
N ALA A 14 -7.46 -2.77 19.47
CA ALA A 14 -6.32 -2.02 20.01
C ALA A 14 -5.31 -1.60 18.92
N ALA A 15 -5.58 -1.86 17.63
CA ALA A 15 -4.70 -1.51 16.53
C ALA A 15 -4.55 0.02 16.40
N ASP A 16 -3.36 0.47 16.02
CA ASP A 16 -3.07 1.91 15.85
C ASP A 16 -4.00 2.57 14.84
N LEU A 17 -4.27 1.90 13.71
CA LEU A 17 -5.20 2.39 12.69
C LEU A 17 -6.64 2.52 13.21
N ALA A 18 -7.10 1.59 14.05
CA ALA A 18 -8.42 1.69 14.67
C ALA A 18 -8.51 2.92 15.60
N PHE A 19 -7.44 3.24 16.33
CA PHE A 19 -7.36 4.45 17.14
C PHE A 19 -7.52 5.70 16.28
N GLU A 20 -6.84 5.77 15.14
CA GLU A 20 -6.93 6.91 14.22
C GLU A 20 -8.33 7.04 13.61
N VAL A 21 -8.95 5.94 13.20
CA VAL A 21 -10.34 5.93 12.68
C VAL A 21 -11.31 6.45 13.75
N ARG A 22 -11.20 5.99 15.00
CA ARG A 22 -12.01 6.52 16.11
C ARG A 22 -11.83 8.02 16.30
N ARG A 23 -10.60 8.54 16.12
CA ARG A 23 -10.32 9.98 16.18
C ARG A 23 -11.04 10.74 15.07
N PHE A 24 -11.04 10.22 13.83
CA PHE A 24 -11.79 10.84 12.74
C PHE A 24 -13.30 10.90 13.05
N VAL A 25 -13.88 9.82 13.57
CA VAL A 25 -15.29 9.79 13.97
C VAL A 25 -15.59 10.83 15.05
N ALA A 26 -14.75 10.89 16.09
CA ALA A 26 -14.94 11.83 17.20
C ALA A 26 -14.81 13.29 16.74
N GLU A 27 -13.80 13.61 15.93
CA GLU A 27 -13.61 14.97 15.41
C GLU A 27 -14.68 15.37 14.38
N GLY A 28 -15.18 14.39 13.61
CA GLY A 28 -16.31 14.61 12.72
C GLY A 28 -17.55 15.09 13.48
N SER A 29 -17.86 14.45 14.60
CA SER A 29 -18.99 14.84 15.46
C SER A 29 -18.82 16.26 16.05
N ASN A 30 -17.57 16.69 16.32
CA ASN A 30 -17.28 18.04 16.80
C ASN A 30 -17.37 19.13 15.70
N SER A 31 -17.39 18.71 14.42
CA SER A 31 -17.27 19.60 13.26
C SER A 31 -18.51 19.58 12.34
N ASP A 32 -19.64 19.10 12.79
CA ASP A 32 -20.85 18.89 11.98
C ASP A 32 -20.62 18.03 10.71
N VAL A 33 -19.69 17.07 10.79
CA VAL A 33 -19.41 16.10 9.75
C VAL A 33 -19.94 14.73 10.19
N ASP A 34 -20.84 14.18 9.38
CA ASP A 34 -21.37 12.83 9.57
C ASP A 34 -20.36 11.82 9.03
N VAL A 35 -19.62 11.17 9.92
CA VAL A 35 -18.58 10.18 9.58
C VAL A 35 -19.11 8.78 9.84
N GLU A 36 -19.23 7.99 8.78
CA GLU A 36 -19.65 6.60 8.81
C GLU A 36 -18.48 5.69 8.45
N VAL A 37 -18.17 4.72 9.30
CA VAL A 37 -17.12 3.73 9.01
C VAL A 37 -17.76 2.55 8.30
N MET A 38 -17.26 2.25 7.10
CA MET A 38 -17.78 1.24 6.21
C MET A 38 -16.76 0.11 6.03
N ARG A 39 -17.20 -1.12 6.18
CA ARG A 39 -16.37 -2.28 5.88
C ARG A 39 -16.53 -2.70 4.42
N PRO A 40 -15.46 -3.15 3.75
CA PRO A 40 -15.55 -3.63 2.37
C PRO A 40 -16.63 -4.71 2.15
N GLU A 41 -16.82 -5.59 3.12
CA GLU A 41 -17.78 -6.69 3.05
C GLU A 41 -19.27 -6.24 3.00
N GLN A 42 -19.53 -4.97 3.29
CA GLN A 42 -20.88 -4.40 3.19
C GLN A 42 -21.26 -4.03 1.75
N PHE A 43 -20.30 -4.03 0.83
CA PHE A 43 -20.51 -3.53 -0.52
C PHE A 43 -20.73 -4.66 -1.53
N ASP A 44 -21.70 -4.46 -2.40
CA ASP A 44 -21.84 -5.21 -3.64
C ASP A 44 -21.67 -4.26 -4.84
N LEU A 45 -20.88 -4.68 -5.83
CA LEU A 45 -20.62 -3.91 -7.02
C LEU A 45 -21.30 -4.51 -8.23
N LEU A 46 -22.06 -3.71 -8.94
CA LEU A 46 -22.72 -4.08 -10.19
C LEU A 46 -22.05 -3.38 -11.36
N VAL A 47 -21.93 -4.08 -12.46
CA VAL A 47 -21.49 -3.48 -13.73
C VAL A 47 -22.70 -3.38 -14.65
N THR A 48 -23.27 -2.18 -14.75
CA THR A 48 -24.46 -1.88 -15.53
C THR A 48 -24.20 -0.65 -16.41
N GLU A 49 -25.04 -0.47 -17.42
CA GLU A 49 -25.01 0.76 -18.24
C GLU A 49 -25.47 1.97 -17.42
N GLU A 50 -26.37 1.77 -16.47
CA GLU A 50 -26.83 2.79 -15.54
C GLU A 50 -25.91 2.90 -14.32
N VAL A 51 -24.97 3.80 -14.39
CA VAL A 51 -23.86 3.95 -13.42
C VAL A 51 -24.36 4.18 -11.99
N ARG A 52 -25.52 4.86 -11.79
CA ARG A 52 -26.02 5.22 -10.47
C ARG A 52 -26.44 4.03 -9.60
N ASP A 53 -26.85 2.92 -10.23
CA ASP A 53 -27.31 1.72 -9.53
C ASP A 53 -26.22 0.66 -9.41
N SER A 54 -24.96 1.09 -9.53
CA SER A 54 -23.83 0.18 -9.64
C SER A 54 -23.17 -0.19 -8.31
N ILE A 55 -23.68 0.32 -7.19
CA ILE A 55 -23.18 0.00 -5.84
C ILE A 55 -24.33 -0.18 -4.85
N LEU A 56 -24.27 -1.27 -4.11
CA LEU A 56 -25.16 -1.55 -3.00
C LEU A 56 -24.37 -1.59 -1.70
N VAL A 57 -25.01 -1.23 -0.60
CA VAL A 57 -24.45 -1.33 0.75
C VAL A 57 -25.45 -2.13 1.60
N ASP A 58 -25.01 -3.27 2.12
CA ASP A 58 -25.85 -4.23 2.84
C ASP A 58 -27.07 -4.66 2.00
N GLY A 59 -26.87 -4.83 0.67
CA GLY A 59 -27.90 -5.23 -0.28
C GLY A 59 -28.86 -4.13 -0.72
N GLU A 60 -28.69 -2.88 -0.28
CA GLU A 60 -29.57 -1.77 -0.58
C GLU A 60 -28.86 -0.60 -1.27
N HIS A 61 -29.61 0.14 -2.10
CA HIS A 61 -29.12 1.41 -2.64
C HIS A 61 -29.11 2.48 -1.54
N ARG A 62 -27.97 3.09 -1.31
CA ARG A 62 -27.81 4.17 -0.34
C ARG A 62 -27.37 5.46 -1.02
N ALA A 63 -27.73 6.60 -0.42
CA ALA A 63 -27.22 7.88 -0.82
C ALA A 63 -25.69 7.90 -0.64
N LEU A 64 -24.97 8.26 -1.70
CA LEU A 64 -23.51 8.35 -1.70
C LEU A 64 -23.03 9.45 -0.74
N PRO A 65 -21.83 9.32 -0.18
CA PRO A 65 -21.23 10.34 0.66
C PRO A 65 -20.70 11.51 -0.20
N ASP A 66 -20.45 12.63 0.48
CA ASP A 66 -19.80 13.79 -0.13
C ASP A 66 -18.30 13.55 -0.34
N PHE A 67 -17.70 12.61 0.43
CA PHE A 67 -16.29 12.30 0.41
C PHE A 67 -16.01 10.87 0.93
N VAL A 68 -14.95 10.22 0.41
CA VAL A 68 -14.49 8.92 0.90
C VAL A 68 -13.02 8.97 1.28
N LEU A 69 -12.71 8.45 2.46
CA LEU A 69 -11.37 8.19 2.93
C LEU A 69 -11.11 6.67 2.93
N PRO A 70 -10.36 6.13 1.95
CA PRO A 70 -9.90 4.76 1.99
C PRO A 70 -8.80 4.62 3.05
N TYR A 71 -9.16 4.10 4.21
CA TYR A 71 -8.26 3.88 5.34
C TYR A 71 -7.96 2.40 5.45
N MET A 72 -7.18 1.92 4.48
CA MET A 72 -6.93 0.50 4.29
C MET A 72 -5.56 0.15 4.86
N ASP A 73 -5.52 -0.83 5.74
CA ASP A 73 -4.31 -1.54 6.08
C ASP A 73 -3.90 -2.55 4.98
N ASP A 74 -2.77 -3.24 5.18
CA ASP A 74 -2.28 -4.18 4.19
C ASP A 74 -3.18 -5.42 4.02
N GLY A 75 -3.96 -5.79 5.04
CA GLY A 75 -4.94 -6.88 4.97
C GLY A 75 -6.13 -6.52 4.06
N ASN A 76 -6.46 -5.25 3.96
CA ASN A 76 -7.62 -4.74 3.23
C ASN A 76 -7.30 -4.03 1.91
N ARG A 77 -6.04 -4.01 1.47
CA ARG A 77 -5.63 -3.52 0.13
C ARG A 77 -5.92 -4.52 -0.98
N GLY A 78 -6.79 -5.49 -0.73
CA GLY A 78 -7.17 -6.48 -1.71
C GLY A 78 -7.90 -5.88 -2.92
N TYR A 79 -7.99 -6.69 -3.98
CA TYR A 79 -8.69 -6.30 -5.22
C TYR A 79 -10.08 -5.73 -4.96
N PHE A 80 -10.84 -6.33 -4.04
CA PHE A 80 -12.23 -5.94 -3.76
C PHE A 80 -12.32 -4.54 -3.15
N SER A 81 -11.50 -4.21 -2.16
CA SER A 81 -11.47 -2.88 -1.55
C SER A 81 -11.10 -1.80 -2.57
N LEU A 82 -10.10 -2.07 -3.43
CA LEU A 82 -9.74 -1.16 -4.51
C LEU A 82 -10.84 -1.04 -5.57
N ALA A 83 -11.57 -2.11 -5.84
CA ALA A 83 -12.71 -2.08 -6.75
C ALA A 83 -13.83 -1.17 -6.22
N ILE A 84 -14.10 -1.17 -4.92
CA ILE A 84 -15.04 -0.25 -4.27
C ILE A 84 -14.59 1.21 -4.48
N VAL A 85 -13.32 1.49 -4.21
CA VAL A 85 -12.77 2.84 -4.40
C VAL A 85 -12.92 3.30 -5.84
N ARG A 86 -12.53 2.48 -6.82
CA ARG A 86 -12.69 2.78 -8.26
C ARG A 86 -14.14 3.02 -8.64
N GLN A 87 -15.08 2.24 -8.06
CA GLN A 87 -16.50 2.40 -8.35
C GLN A 87 -17.04 3.72 -7.79
N LEU A 88 -16.65 4.10 -6.58
CA LEU A 88 -17.02 5.39 -5.98
C LEU A 88 -16.44 6.57 -6.78
N GLU A 89 -15.18 6.47 -7.24
CA GLU A 89 -14.57 7.47 -8.12
C GLU A 89 -15.35 7.62 -9.44
N ARG A 90 -15.79 6.50 -10.05
CA ARG A 90 -16.62 6.52 -11.27
C ARG A 90 -17.99 7.14 -11.06
N LEU A 91 -18.53 7.03 -9.86
CA LEU A 91 -19.77 7.68 -9.43
C LEU A 91 -19.60 9.18 -9.14
N GLY A 92 -18.38 9.70 -9.27
CA GLY A 92 -18.05 11.10 -9.06
C GLY A 92 -17.86 11.47 -7.59
N VAL A 93 -17.75 10.50 -6.69
CA VAL A 93 -17.46 10.77 -5.29
C VAL A 93 -15.97 11.11 -5.14
N PRO A 94 -15.63 12.27 -4.55
CA PRO A 94 -14.25 12.60 -4.22
C PRO A 94 -13.64 11.56 -3.25
N VAL A 95 -12.47 11.05 -3.60
CA VAL A 95 -11.75 10.03 -2.81
C VAL A 95 -10.32 10.49 -2.57
N PHE A 96 -9.81 10.31 -1.37
CA PHE A 96 -8.42 10.62 -1.01
C PHE A 96 -7.83 9.53 -0.07
N ASN A 97 -6.85 8.76 -0.55
CA ASN A 97 -6.20 8.75 -1.86
C ASN A 97 -7.00 7.97 -2.89
N THR A 98 -6.75 8.24 -4.17
CA THR A 98 -7.37 7.50 -5.28
C THR A 98 -6.90 6.06 -5.33
N ALA A 99 -7.71 5.17 -5.94
CA ALA A 99 -7.33 3.77 -6.13
C ALA A 99 -6.00 3.65 -6.88
N ALA A 100 -5.79 4.44 -7.93
CA ALA A 100 -4.55 4.45 -8.69
C ALA A 100 -3.34 4.84 -7.82
N THR A 101 -3.49 5.82 -6.93
CA THR A 101 -2.43 6.22 -5.99
C THR A 101 -2.13 5.10 -5.01
N ILE A 102 -3.17 4.48 -4.43
CA ILE A 102 -3.01 3.37 -3.48
C ILE A 102 -2.27 2.20 -4.13
N GLU A 103 -2.66 1.81 -5.35
CA GLU A 103 -1.98 0.74 -6.10
C GLU A 103 -0.51 1.08 -6.41
N THR A 104 -0.26 2.30 -6.83
CA THR A 104 1.10 2.76 -7.15
C THR A 104 2.03 2.69 -5.95
N VAL A 105 1.60 3.19 -4.78
CA VAL A 105 2.46 3.22 -3.58
C VAL A 105 2.58 1.86 -2.89
N ALA A 106 1.67 0.93 -3.16
CA ALA A 106 1.77 -0.44 -2.68
C ALA A 106 2.93 -1.21 -3.35
N ASP A 107 3.28 -0.86 -4.59
CA ASP A 107 4.42 -1.42 -5.31
C ASP A 107 5.66 -0.53 -5.13
N LYS A 108 6.61 -1.02 -4.33
CA LYS A 108 7.87 -0.29 -4.03
C LYS A 108 8.68 0.00 -5.28
N LEU A 109 8.76 -0.96 -6.21
CA LEU A 109 9.53 -0.77 -7.43
C LEU A 109 8.87 0.27 -8.35
N HIS A 110 7.56 0.16 -8.55
CA HIS A 110 6.79 1.12 -9.34
C HIS A 110 6.92 2.55 -8.78
N THR A 111 6.84 2.70 -7.46
CA THR A 111 7.08 4.00 -6.81
C THR A 111 8.45 4.56 -7.16
N HIS A 112 9.53 3.76 -7.08
CA HIS A 112 10.88 4.21 -7.45
C HIS A 112 11.01 4.52 -8.94
N GLN A 113 10.34 3.78 -9.83
CA GLN A 113 10.31 4.07 -11.26
C GLN A 113 9.69 5.45 -11.54
N ILE A 114 8.55 5.77 -10.89
CA ILE A 114 7.90 7.08 -11.02
C ILE A 114 8.80 8.20 -10.48
N LEU A 115 9.41 8.03 -9.31
CA LEU A 115 10.33 9.01 -8.75
C LEU A 115 11.49 9.30 -9.69
N ALA A 116 12.08 8.25 -10.26
CA ALA A 116 13.20 8.37 -11.22
C ALA A 116 12.74 9.07 -12.52
N GLU A 117 11.57 8.71 -13.07
CA GLU A 117 10.98 9.38 -14.23
C GLU A 117 10.81 10.89 -14.01
N LYS A 118 10.33 11.25 -12.81
CA LYS A 118 10.15 12.67 -12.41
C LYS A 118 11.46 13.35 -11.98
N LYS A 119 12.60 12.68 -12.09
CA LYS A 119 13.93 13.17 -11.70
C LYS A 119 14.03 13.59 -10.22
N LEU A 120 13.23 12.94 -9.38
CA LEU A 120 13.30 13.11 -7.93
C LEU A 120 14.43 12.23 -7.37
N PRO A 121 15.13 12.69 -6.32
CA PRO A 121 16.16 11.89 -5.68
C PRO A 121 15.61 10.55 -5.22
N THR A 122 16.19 9.47 -5.71
CA THR A 122 15.84 8.11 -5.31
C THR A 122 17.11 7.26 -5.30
N PRO A 123 17.29 6.37 -4.33
CA PRO A 123 18.45 5.46 -4.32
C PRO A 123 18.40 4.51 -5.51
N THR A 124 19.57 4.13 -6.02
CA THR A 124 19.65 3.09 -7.05
C THR A 124 18.93 1.84 -6.57
N THR A 125 17.95 1.40 -7.36
CA THR A 125 17.07 0.28 -7.01
C THR A 125 17.03 -0.72 -8.16
N MET A 126 17.16 -1.99 -7.86
CA MET A 126 17.16 -3.08 -8.83
C MET A 126 16.20 -4.19 -8.40
N LEU A 127 15.40 -4.68 -9.33
CA LEU A 127 14.70 -5.96 -9.22
C LEU A 127 15.50 -6.97 -10.05
N ALA A 128 16.00 -8.03 -9.43
CA ALA A 128 16.73 -9.08 -10.12
C ALA A 128 15.96 -10.40 -10.11
N LYS A 129 16.15 -11.18 -11.17
CA LYS A 129 15.64 -12.55 -11.25
C LYS A 129 16.50 -13.50 -10.43
N PHE A 130 15.93 -14.57 -9.90
CA PHE A 130 16.67 -15.66 -9.30
C PHE A 130 17.16 -16.68 -10.36
N PRO A 131 18.34 -17.30 -10.16
CA PRO A 131 19.33 -16.95 -9.15
C PRO A 131 19.93 -15.56 -9.40
N VAL A 132 20.22 -14.84 -8.32
CA VAL A 132 20.71 -13.45 -8.40
C VAL A 132 22.17 -13.45 -8.84
N ASP A 133 22.49 -12.62 -9.84
CA ASP A 133 23.87 -12.36 -10.24
C ASP A 133 24.53 -11.38 -9.26
N LEU A 134 25.35 -11.93 -8.38
CA LEU A 134 26.03 -11.16 -7.35
C LEU A 134 27.01 -10.14 -7.91
N ASP A 135 27.75 -10.48 -8.96
CA ASP A 135 28.71 -9.55 -9.56
C ASP A 135 28.01 -8.35 -10.16
N LEU A 136 26.85 -8.58 -10.78
CA LEU A 136 26.00 -7.50 -11.29
C LEU A 136 25.47 -6.59 -10.17
N ILE A 137 25.01 -7.15 -9.05
CA ILE A 137 24.56 -6.38 -7.90
C ILE A 137 25.69 -5.53 -7.31
N GLU A 138 26.87 -6.12 -7.13
CA GLU A 138 28.04 -5.44 -6.57
C GLU A 138 28.52 -4.30 -7.48
N GLN A 139 28.53 -4.51 -8.79
CA GLN A 139 28.92 -3.48 -9.76
C GLN A 139 27.91 -2.34 -9.87
N THR A 140 26.61 -2.64 -9.72
CA THR A 140 25.52 -1.67 -9.94
C THR A 140 25.20 -0.88 -8.69
N ILE A 141 25.17 -1.52 -7.54
CA ILE A 141 24.72 -0.96 -6.26
C ILE A 141 25.88 -0.87 -5.27
N GLY A 142 26.67 -1.95 -5.13
CA GLY A 142 27.75 -2.06 -4.15
C GLY A 142 27.23 -2.36 -2.73
N PHE A 143 28.18 -2.43 -1.79
CA PHE A 143 27.89 -2.64 -0.37
C PHE A 143 28.26 -1.41 0.47
N PRO A 144 27.54 -1.12 1.58
CA PRO A 144 26.35 -1.85 2.04
C PRO A 144 25.12 -1.59 1.15
N LEU A 145 24.22 -2.56 1.09
CA LEU A 145 22.95 -2.43 0.38
C LEU A 145 21.77 -2.87 1.24
N VAL A 146 20.56 -2.48 0.83
CA VAL A 146 19.33 -2.90 1.49
C VAL A 146 18.59 -3.87 0.58
N VAL A 147 18.22 -5.02 1.13
CA VAL A 147 17.35 -6.01 0.48
C VAL A 147 15.96 -5.85 1.07
N LYS A 148 14.94 -5.76 0.21
CA LYS A 148 13.54 -5.64 0.64
C LYS A 148 12.68 -6.61 -0.14
N THR A 149 11.68 -7.19 0.51
CA THR A 149 10.58 -7.86 -0.22
C THR A 149 9.82 -6.82 -1.04
N LEU A 150 9.39 -7.21 -2.24
CA LEU A 150 8.61 -6.32 -3.12
C LEU A 150 7.31 -5.88 -2.46
N LEU A 151 6.61 -6.83 -1.83
CA LEU A 151 5.42 -6.60 -1.02
C LEU A 151 5.81 -6.66 0.46
N GLY A 152 5.12 -5.90 1.29
CA GLY A 152 5.34 -5.84 2.74
C GLY A 152 5.41 -4.41 3.27
N HIS A 153 5.22 -4.27 4.58
CA HIS A 153 5.04 -2.99 5.27
C HIS A 153 5.77 -2.98 6.62
N ASN A 154 5.82 -1.84 7.25
CA ASN A 154 6.34 -1.65 8.61
C ASN A 154 7.75 -2.25 8.85
N GLY A 155 8.61 -2.20 7.82
CA GLY A 155 9.98 -2.70 7.90
C GLY A 155 10.13 -4.22 7.90
N THR A 156 9.04 -4.99 7.80
CA THR A 156 9.10 -6.44 7.66
C THR A 156 9.73 -6.82 6.32
N GLY A 157 10.69 -7.75 6.33
CA GLY A 157 11.41 -8.18 5.12
C GLY A 157 12.40 -7.14 4.58
N VAL A 158 12.95 -6.28 5.45
CA VAL A 158 14.02 -5.32 5.13
C VAL A 158 15.30 -5.75 5.82
N PHE A 159 16.36 -5.95 5.04
CA PHE A 159 17.66 -6.40 5.51
C PHE A 159 18.76 -5.43 5.06
N LEU A 160 19.59 -4.99 5.99
CA LEU A 160 20.84 -4.30 5.67
C LEU A 160 21.94 -5.34 5.47
N ILE A 161 22.55 -5.35 4.31
CA ILE A 161 23.61 -6.28 3.93
C ILE A 161 24.92 -5.50 3.80
N GLU A 162 25.88 -5.80 4.65
CA GLU A 162 27.11 -5.03 4.77
C GLU A 162 28.19 -5.46 3.77
N ASN A 163 28.17 -6.73 3.33
CA ASN A 163 29.21 -7.28 2.47
C ASN A 163 28.70 -8.46 1.62
N ARG A 164 29.57 -8.90 0.72
CA ARG A 164 29.31 -9.98 -0.24
C ARG A 164 28.99 -11.32 0.42
N GLU A 165 29.67 -11.66 1.51
CA GLU A 165 29.48 -12.93 2.22
C GLU A 165 28.05 -13.01 2.79
N ALA A 166 27.64 -11.99 3.55
CA ALA A 166 26.29 -11.90 4.10
C ALA A 166 25.21 -11.88 3.00
N PHE A 167 25.52 -11.33 1.83
CA PHE A 167 24.60 -11.36 0.69
C PHE A 167 24.42 -12.79 0.16
N ASN A 168 25.50 -13.53 -0.03
CA ASN A 168 25.45 -14.90 -0.49
C ASN A 168 24.65 -15.78 0.47
N ASP A 169 24.95 -15.71 1.77
CA ASP A 169 24.25 -16.49 2.80
C ASP A 169 22.73 -16.24 2.78
N LEU A 170 22.34 -14.96 2.60
CA LEU A 170 20.91 -14.61 2.48
C LEU A 170 20.28 -15.15 1.18
N MET A 171 20.98 -15.04 0.04
CA MET A 171 20.45 -15.54 -1.24
C MET A 171 20.37 -17.05 -1.28
N ASP A 172 21.32 -17.76 -0.69
CA ASP A 172 21.30 -19.22 -0.57
C ASP A 172 20.10 -19.68 0.30
N LEU A 173 19.91 -19.03 1.46
CA LEU A 173 18.76 -19.32 2.33
C LEU A 173 17.42 -19.09 1.61
N ILE A 174 17.30 -17.97 0.88
CA ILE A 174 16.08 -17.63 0.14
C ILE A 174 15.87 -18.62 -1.01
N GLY A 175 16.94 -18.96 -1.74
CA GLY A 175 16.87 -19.92 -2.83
C GLY A 175 16.39 -21.30 -2.40
N GLU A 176 16.74 -21.72 -1.19
CA GLU A 176 16.31 -23.00 -0.63
C GLU A 176 14.88 -22.96 -0.04
N THR A 177 14.46 -21.83 0.52
CA THR A 177 13.20 -21.73 1.28
C THR A 177 12.05 -21.14 0.49
N ASN A 178 12.32 -20.14 -0.36
CA ASN A 178 11.31 -19.43 -1.14
C ASN A 178 11.89 -18.84 -2.44
N PRO A 179 12.23 -19.67 -3.43
CA PRO A 179 12.89 -19.23 -4.67
C PRO A 179 12.04 -18.31 -5.54
N ASP A 180 10.73 -18.29 -5.34
CA ASP A 180 9.78 -17.45 -6.10
C ASP A 180 9.56 -16.06 -5.49
N ILE A 181 10.18 -15.78 -4.34
CA ILE A 181 10.02 -14.47 -3.70
C ILE A 181 10.64 -13.37 -4.56
N GLN A 182 9.91 -12.29 -4.74
CA GLN A 182 10.40 -11.12 -5.45
C GLN A 182 11.01 -10.13 -4.45
N MET A 183 12.25 -9.73 -4.72
CA MET A 183 13.01 -8.83 -3.86
C MET A 183 13.62 -7.70 -4.66
N ILE A 184 13.69 -6.53 -4.05
CA ILE A 184 14.43 -5.40 -4.58
C ILE A 184 15.73 -5.20 -3.79
N PHE A 185 16.77 -4.85 -4.52
CA PHE A 185 18.10 -4.50 -4.01
C PHE A 185 18.27 -3.00 -4.17
N GLN A 186 18.66 -2.33 -3.11
CA GLN A 186 18.66 -0.88 -3.08
C GLN A 186 19.94 -0.33 -2.44
N GLN A 187 20.47 0.72 -3.03
CA GLN A 187 21.59 1.46 -2.46
C GLN A 187 21.27 1.93 -1.04
N PHE A 188 22.18 1.68 -0.10
CA PHE A 188 22.06 2.20 1.25
C PHE A 188 22.40 3.69 1.29
N VAL A 189 21.49 4.51 1.78
CA VAL A 189 21.67 5.96 1.92
C VAL A 189 22.09 6.26 3.36
N SER A 190 23.39 6.42 3.59
CA SER A 190 23.96 6.60 4.92
C SER A 190 23.53 7.89 5.62
N GLN A 191 23.20 8.95 4.85
CA GLN A 191 22.77 10.24 5.39
C GLN A 191 21.39 10.19 6.06
N SER A 192 20.55 9.22 5.68
CA SER A 192 19.21 9.05 6.26
C SER A 192 19.17 8.03 7.40
N LYS A 193 20.33 7.58 7.91
CA LYS A 193 20.45 6.55 8.93
C LYS A 193 19.55 6.84 10.15
N GLY A 194 18.42 6.14 10.24
CA GLY A 194 17.46 6.26 11.34
C GLY A 194 16.72 7.61 11.40
N ARG A 195 16.61 8.32 10.28
CA ARG A 195 15.72 9.49 10.12
C ARG A 195 14.70 9.15 9.03
N ASP A 196 13.47 9.03 9.44
CA ASP A 196 12.30 8.99 8.55
C ASP A 196 12.00 10.40 8.03
#